data_d32dcd72e5437e9d8fa32b460ff52c0b
#
_entry.id   d32dcd72e5437e9d8fa32b460ff52c0b
#
_cell.length_a   1.000
_cell.length_b   1.000
_cell.length_c   1.000
_cell.angle_alpha   90.00
_cell.angle_beta   90.00
_cell.angle_gamma   90.00
#
_symmetry.space_group_name_H-M   'P 1'
#
loop_
_entity.id
_entity.type
_entity.pdbx_description
1 polymer ?
#
loop_
_entity_poly.entity_id
_entity_poly.type
_entity_poly.pdbx_seq_one_letter_code
_entity_poly.pdbx_strand_id
1 'polypeptide(L)'
;MKELSFHERQFLQCLFRQQGSIKYSFDEFVRRVGPLLAKWSDHGGDRVWIGNATIEKQIERLLDDLHTQLVSNISNTVTDVWNLGNRKADELVTGYIKDMAISSTLKDKMFSRSADALNTLLKRKDEFGKTISSRVWDITDGAMDNLEYYLSSGLSSGRPAALISQDIRQLLNEPNRR
;
A
#
# COMPACT_ATOMS: atom_id res chain seq x y z
N MET A 1 -19.75 -22.02 -15.92
CA MET A 1 -19.09 -20.84 -15.33
C MET A 1 -19.39 -19.67 -16.23
N LYS A 2 -19.91 -18.56 -15.68
CA LYS A 2 -20.19 -17.34 -16.48
C LYS A 2 -18.87 -16.70 -16.86
N GLU A 3 -18.63 -16.46 -18.14
CA GLU A 3 -17.42 -15.75 -18.59
C GLU A 3 -17.45 -14.31 -18.06
N LEU A 4 -16.30 -13.87 -17.53
CA LEU A 4 -16.13 -12.49 -17.06
C LEU A 4 -16.19 -11.53 -18.27
N SER A 5 -16.91 -10.44 -18.12
CA SER A 5 -16.94 -9.36 -19.10
C SER A 5 -15.55 -8.71 -19.24
N PHE A 6 -15.33 -7.98 -20.33
CA PHE A 6 -14.08 -7.25 -20.55
C PHE A 6 -13.72 -6.32 -19.37
N HIS A 7 -14.69 -5.56 -18.85
CA HIS A 7 -14.48 -4.64 -17.74
C HIS A 7 -14.17 -5.35 -16.41
N GLU A 8 -14.82 -6.49 -16.14
CA GLU A 8 -14.54 -7.30 -14.97
C GLU A 8 -13.10 -7.84 -15.00
N ARG A 9 -12.64 -8.29 -16.17
CA ARG A 9 -11.23 -8.71 -16.34
C ARG A 9 -10.27 -7.57 -16.12
N GLN A 10 -10.53 -6.37 -16.66
CA GLN A 10 -9.70 -5.19 -16.44
C GLN A 10 -9.67 -4.78 -14.96
N PHE A 11 -10.81 -4.82 -14.29
CA PHE A 11 -10.88 -4.54 -12.84
C PHE A 11 -10.03 -5.50 -12.03
N LEU A 12 -10.13 -6.80 -12.28
CA LEU A 12 -9.30 -7.81 -11.63
C LEU A 12 -7.80 -7.59 -11.92
N GLN A 13 -7.45 -7.24 -13.14
CA GLN A 13 -6.06 -6.91 -13.50
C GLN A 13 -5.53 -5.70 -12.70
N CYS A 14 -6.35 -4.66 -12.49
CA CYS A 14 -5.99 -3.53 -11.64
C CYS A 14 -5.72 -3.98 -10.20
N LEU A 15 -6.58 -4.82 -9.63
CA LEU A 15 -6.42 -5.34 -8.26
C LEU A 15 -5.16 -6.20 -8.12
N PHE A 16 -4.89 -7.12 -9.06
CA PHE A 16 -3.68 -7.95 -9.03
C PHE A 16 -2.41 -7.11 -9.19
N ARG A 17 -2.44 -6.08 -10.03
CA ARG A 17 -1.31 -5.16 -10.18
C ARG A 17 -1.06 -4.40 -8.87
N GLN A 18 -2.11 -3.91 -8.22
CA GLN A 18 -2.01 -3.25 -6.91
C GLN A 18 -1.40 -4.17 -5.86
N GLN A 19 -1.89 -5.40 -5.76
CA GLN A 19 -1.36 -6.40 -4.84
C GLN A 19 0.13 -6.64 -5.08
N GLY A 20 0.54 -6.77 -6.34
CA GLY A 20 1.94 -6.91 -6.73
C GLY A 20 2.79 -5.69 -6.34
N SER A 21 2.27 -4.47 -6.56
CA SER A 21 2.96 -3.23 -6.20
C SER A 21 3.12 -3.07 -4.69
N ILE A 22 2.09 -3.40 -3.91
CA ILE A 22 2.15 -3.37 -2.44
C ILE A 22 3.19 -4.37 -1.95
N LYS A 23 3.13 -5.62 -2.44
CA LYS A 23 4.11 -6.64 -2.09
C LYS A 23 5.53 -6.19 -2.41
N TYR A 24 5.75 -5.63 -3.60
CA TYR A 24 7.07 -5.11 -4.00
C TYR A 24 7.58 -4.02 -3.06
N SER A 25 6.71 -3.08 -2.63
CA SER A 25 7.11 -2.02 -1.69
C SER A 25 7.58 -2.60 -0.35
N PHE A 26 6.90 -3.62 0.18
CA PHE A 26 7.32 -4.31 1.39
C PHE A 26 8.62 -5.12 1.19
N ASP A 27 8.74 -5.87 0.09
CA ASP A 27 9.95 -6.63 -0.22
C ASP A 27 11.18 -5.71 -0.32
N GLU A 28 11.02 -4.54 -0.95
CA GLU A 28 12.07 -3.53 -1.07
C GLU A 28 12.43 -2.92 0.28
N PHE A 29 11.45 -2.61 1.11
CA PHE A 29 11.69 -2.15 2.49
C PHE A 29 12.50 -3.17 3.28
N VAL A 30 12.09 -4.45 3.28
CA VAL A 30 12.81 -5.53 3.97
C VAL A 30 14.23 -5.67 3.46
N ARG A 31 14.42 -5.61 2.14
CA ARG A 31 15.75 -5.70 1.51
C ARG A 31 16.68 -4.58 1.97
N ARG A 32 16.14 -3.36 2.17
CA ARG A 32 16.91 -2.18 2.60
C ARG A 32 17.15 -2.17 4.11
N VAL A 33 16.19 -2.62 4.91
CA VAL A 33 16.31 -2.68 6.38
C VAL A 33 17.27 -3.78 6.83
N GLY A 34 17.26 -4.93 6.17
CA GLY A 34 18.06 -6.09 6.57
C GLY A 34 19.54 -5.78 6.82
N PRO A 35 20.28 -5.10 5.93
CA PRO A 35 21.68 -4.72 6.15
C PRO A 35 21.88 -3.73 7.31
N LEU A 36 20.91 -2.86 7.60
CA LEU A 36 20.98 -1.94 8.73
C LEU A 36 20.86 -2.70 10.05
N LEU A 37 19.94 -3.65 10.12
CA LEU A 37 19.77 -4.53 11.27
C LEU A 37 21.02 -5.41 11.51
N ALA A 38 21.64 -5.94 10.46
CA ALA A 38 22.87 -6.70 10.55
C ALA A 38 24.01 -5.84 11.12
N LYS A 39 24.18 -4.61 10.64
CA LYS A 39 25.19 -3.68 11.18
C LYS A 39 24.93 -3.32 12.64
N TRP A 40 23.68 -3.27 13.04
CA TRP A 40 23.32 -2.94 14.41
C TRP A 40 23.71 -4.04 15.41
N SER A 41 23.60 -5.30 14.99
CA SER A 41 23.94 -6.44 15.83
C SER A 41 25.42 -6.77 15.90
N ASP A 42 26.25 -6.34 14.94
CA ASP A 42 27.67 -6.66 14.89
C ASP A 42 28.54 -5.91 15.92
N HIS A 43 27.95 -5.04 16.73
CA HIS A 43 28.67 -4.21 17.70
C HIS A 43 28.92 -4.90 19.05
N GLY A 44 28.99 -6.23 19.11
CA GLY A 44 29.54 -7.00 20.23
C GLY A 44 28.55 -7.92 20.94
N GLY A 45 28.82 -9.19 20.89
CA GLY A 45 27.99 -10.32 21.32
C GLY A 45 27.56 -10.38 22.79
N ASP A 46 27.92 -9.43 23.66
CA ASP A 46 27.56 -9.43 25.09
C ASP A 46 26.91 -8.12 25.56
N ARG A 47 26.47 -7.26 24.66
CA ARG A 47 25.98 -5.94 25.08
C ARG A 47 24.49 -5.80 24.90
N VAL A 48 23.87 -5.34 26.00
CA VAL A 48 22.55 -4.72 26.04
C VAL A 48 22.41 -3.78 24.84
N TRP A 49 21.27 -3.85 24.16
CA TRP A 49 20.85 -2.90 23.12
C TRP A 49 21.24 -1.47 23.51
N ILE A 50 22.19 -0.90 22.81
CA ILE A 50 22.48 0.52 22.88
C ILE A 50 21.89 1.11 21.62
N GLY A 51 20.88 1.99 21.78
CA GLY A 51 20.23 2.68 20.67
C GLY A 51 21.28 3.34 19.76
N ASN A 52 21.20 3.09 18.45
CA ASN A 52 22.04 3.75 17.46
C ASN A 52 21.19 4.75 16.70
N ALA A 53 21.17 6.00 17.18
CA ALA A 53 20.38 7.09 16.60
C ALA A 53 20.57 7.26 15.08
N THR A 54 21.72 6.87 14.53
CA THR A 54 21.97 6.93 13.08
C THR A 54 21.21 5.85 12.34
N ILE A 55 21.20 4.62 12.87
CA ILE A 55 20.47 3.50 12.27
C ILE A 55 18.96 3.71 12.43
N GLU A 56 18.51 4.17 13.62
CA GLU A 56 17.12 4.52 13.88
C GLU A 56 16.60 5.51 12.84
N LYS A 57 17.29 6.64 12.64
CA LYS A 57 16.94 7.63 11.62
C LYS A 57 16.95 7.07 10.18
N GLN A 58 17.78 6.09 9.88
CA GLN A 58 17.76 5.43 8.58
C GLN A 58 16.54 4.53 8.42
N ILE A 59 16.15 3.82 9.46
CA ILE A 59 14.93 2.99 9.46
C ILE A 59 13.69 3.86 9.36
N GLU A 60 13.59 4.96 10.13
CA GLU A 60 12.51 5.95 10.03
C GLU A 60 12.32 6.45 8.60
N ARG A 61 13.42 6.83 7.93
CA ARG A 61 13.36 7.26 6.52
C ARG A 61 12.88 6.17 5.57
N LEU A 62 13.25 4.92 5.81
CA LEU A 62 12.76 3.80 5.01
C LEU A 62 11.27 3.54 5.22
N LEU A 63 10.76 3.79 6.44
CA LEU A 63 9.34 3.73 6.74
C LEU A 63 8.56 4.87 6.07
N ASP A 64 9.10 6.09 6.08
CA ASP A 64 8.52 7.22 5.35
C ASP A 64 8.47 6.96 3.83
N ASP A 65 9.54 6.38 3.27
CA ASP A 65 9.58 5.95 1.86
C ASP A 65 8.49 4.90 1.60
N LEU A 66 8.37 3.89 2.46
CA LEU A 66 7.35 2.84 2.35
C LEU A 66 5.94 3.43 2.42
N HIS A 67 5.67 4.29 3.40
CA HIS A 67 4.40 5.00 3.53
C HIS A 67 4.05 5.75 2.24
N THR A 68 4.98 6.55 1.73
CA THR A 68 4.79 7.35 0.52
C THR A 68 4.48 6.47 -0.70
N GLN A 69 5.20 5.35 -0.86
CA GLN A 69 4.96 4.39 -1.94
C GLN A 69 3.57 3.72 -1.82
N LEU A 70 3.18 3.30 -0.63
CA LEU A 70 1.88 2.67 -0.40
C LEU A 70 0.71 3.63 -0.66
N VAL A 71 0.80 4.87 -0.17
CA VAL A 71 -0.22 5.90 -0.44
C VAL A 71 -0.34 6.18 -1.93
N SER A 72 0.80 6.33 -2.63
CA SER A 72 0.82 6.56 -4.07
C SER A 72 0.21 5.38 -4.84
N ASN A 73 0.61 4.15 -4.53
CA ASN A 73 0.11 2.94 -5.19
C ASN A 73 -1.41 2.78 -5.01
N ILE A 74 -1.92 3.00 -3.79
CA ILE A 74 -3.35 2.90 -3.50
C ILE A 74 -4.12 4.01 -4.22
N SER A 75 -3.66 5.26 -4.15
CA SER A 75 -4.31 6.40 -4.79
C SER A 75 -4.37 6.27 -6.31
N ASN A 76 -3.29 5.80 -6.93
CA ASN A 76 -3.24 5.52 -8.36
C ASN A 76 -4.22 4.41 -8.76
N THR A 77 -4.29 3.33 -7.98
CA THR A 77 -5.25 2.25 -8.24
C THR A 77 -6.70 2.70 -8.10
N VAL A 78 -7.02 3.51 -7.08
CA VAL A 78 -8.35 4.11 -6.92
C VAL A 78 -8.69 4.95 -8.14
N THR A 79 -7.75 5.74 -8.65
CA THR A 79 -7.92 6.56 -9.86
C THR A 79 -8.15 5.69 -11.10
N ASP A 80 -7.39 4.62 -11.29
CA ASP A 80 -7.53 3.68 -12.41
C ASP A 80 -8.89 2.99 -12.40
N VAL A 81 -9.32 2.50 -11.23
CA VAL A 81 -10.62 1.85 -11.05
C VAL A 81 -11.77 2.84 -11.26
N TRP A 82 -11.64 4.07 -10.77
CA TRP A 82 -12.59 5.15 -11.04
C TRP A 82 -12.76 5.42 -12.54
N ASN A 83 -11.64 5.55 -13.26
CA ASN A 83 -11.64 5.77 -14.71
C ASN A 83 -12.23 4.59 -15.48
N LEU A 84 -11.98 3.36 -15.01
CA LEU A 84 -12.55 2.15 -15.60
C LEU A 84 -14.08 2.11 -15.41
N GLY A 85 -14.56 2.45 -14.19
CA GLY A 85 -15.98 2.55 -13.88
C GLY A 85 -16.69 3.59 -14.75
N ASN A 86 -16.07 4.77 -14.92
CA ASN A 86 -16.61 5.83 -15.80
C ASN A 86 -16.70 5.38 -17.24
N ARG A 87 -15.66 4.72 -17.80
CA ARG A 87 -15.72 4.18 -19.18
C ARG A 87 -16.86 3.19 -19.36
N LYS A 88 -17.04 2.28 -18.39
CA LYS A 88 -18.16 1.33 -18.42
C LYS A 88 -19.51 2.04 -18.40
N ALA A 89 -19.67 3.06 -17.56
CA ALA A 89 -20.88 3.86 -17.50
C ALA A 89 -21.14 4.61 -18.82
N ASP A 90 -20.09 5.23 -19.39
CA ASP A 90 -20.16 5.93 -20.68
C ASP A 90 -20.60 5.00 -21.82
N GLU A 91 -20.09 3.78 -21.87
CA GLU A 91 -20.46 2.76 -22.86
C GLU A 91 -21.94 2.36 -22.72
N LEU A 92 -22.41 2.14 -21.47
CA LEU A 92 -23.80 1.80 -21.21
C LEU A 92 -24.74 2.95 -21.61
N VAL A 93 -24.43 4.18 -21.21
CA VAL A 93 -25.21 5.38 -21.57
C VAL A 93 -25.21 5.56 -23.09
N THR A 94 -24.06 5.45 -23.74
CA THR A 94 -23.95 5.55 -25.21
C THR A 94 -24.83 4.50 -25.90
N GLY A 95 -24.88 3.27 -25.40
CA GLY A 95 -25.74 2.21 -25.92
C GLY A 95 -27.23 2.57 -25.80
N TYR A 96 -27.64 3.16 -24.67
CA TYR A 96 -29.04 3.56 -24.45
C TYR A 96 -29.46 4.75 -25.30
N ILE A 97 -28.58 5.74 -25.50
CA ILE A 97 -28.93 6.99 -26.22
C ILE A 97 -28.65 6.92 -27.72
N LYS A 98 -28.16 5.80 -28.23
CA LYS A 98 -27.72 5.64 -29.63
C LYS A 98 -28.80 6.06 -30.65
N ASP A 99 -30.05 5.69 -30.38
CA ASP A 99 -31.17 5.92 -31.27
C ASP A 99 -32.05 7.12 -30.83
N MET A 100 -31.57 7.90 -29.81
CA MET A 100 -32.29 9.08 -29.29
C MET A 100 -31.79 10.35 -29.94
N ALA A 101 -32.73 11.24 -30.33
CA ALA A 101 -32.42 12.58 -30.83
C ALA A 101 -32.01 13.53 -29.69
N ILE A 102 -30.79 13.33 -29.16
CA ILE A 102 -30.24 14.13 -28.05
C ILE A 102 -29.26 15.17 -28.60
N SER A 103 -29.37 16.45 -28.14
CA SER A 103 -28.45 17.51 -28.54
C SER A 103 -27.00 17.22 -28.10
N SER A 104 -26.01 17.69 -28.88
CA SER A 104 -24.59 17.55 -28.55
C SER A 104 -24.26 18.11 -27.17
N THR A 105 -24.80 19.31 -26.82
CA THR A 105 -24.60 19.95 -25.52
C THR A 105 -25.09 19.09 -24.35
N LEU A 106 -26.20 18.36 -24.53
CA LEU A 106 -26.70 17.47 -23.49
C LEU A 106 -25.81 16.21 -23.38
N LYS A 107 -25.35 15.65 -24.50
CA LYS A 107 -24.38 14.54 -24.51
C LYS A 107 -23.11 14.94 -23.78
N ASP A 108 -22.53 16.09 -24.07
CA ASP A 108 -21.30 16.57 -23.41
C ASP A 108 -21.48 16.69 -21.88
N LYS A 109 -22.64 17.16 -21.42
CA LYS A 109 -22.97 17.22 -19.98
C LYS A 109 -23.13 15.84 -19.35
N MET A 110 -23.70 14.86 -20.08
CA MET A 110 -23.88 13.50 -19.57
C MET A 110 -22.55 12.77 -19.40
N PHE A 111 -21.55 13.10 -20.22
CA PHE A 111 -20.20 12.48 -20.16
C PHE A 111 -19.17 13.37 -19.44
N SER A 112 -19.57 14.54 -18.92
CA SER A 112 -18.67 15.37 -18.13
C SER A 112 -18.27 14.66 -16.84
N ARG A 113 -16.98 14.45 -16.68
CA ARG A 113 -16.44 13.79 -15.49
C ARG A 113 -16.24 14.80 -14.37
N SER A 114 -16.71 14.49 -13.17
CA SER A 114 -16.44 15.31 -12.01
C SER A 114 -15.09 14.96 -11.42
N ALA A 115 -14.06 15.75 -11.72
CA ALA A 115 -12.75 15.65 -11.04
C ALA A 115 -12.89 15.85 -9.52
N ASP A 116 -13.87 16.64 -9.10
CA ASP A 116 -14.13 16.89 -7.67
C ASP A 116 -14.66 15.63 -6.96
N ALA A 117 -15.42 14.79 -7.64
CA ALA A 117 -15.91 13.54 -7.06
C ALA A 117 -14.75 12.55 -6.78
N LEU A 118 -13.78 12.44 -7.69
CA LEU A 118 -12.58 11.62 -7.45
C LEU A 118 -11.74 12.19 -6.31
N ASN A 119 -11.51 13.50 -6.30
CA ASN A 119 -10.78 14.17 -5.22
C ASN A 119 -11.47 14.00 -3.86
N THR A 120 -12.81 14.07 -3.84
CA THR A 120 -13.61 13.83 -2.64
C THR A 120 -13.46 12.38 -2.17
N LEU A 121 -13.49 11.42 -3.10
CA LEU A 121 -13.28 10.01 -2.78
C LEU A 121 -11.89 9.75 -2.18
N LEU A 122 -10.84 10.32 -2.77
CA LEU A 122 -9.47 10.16 -2.29
C LEU A 122 -9.24 10.79 -0.90
N LYS A 123 -9.97 11.87 -0.59
CA LYS A 123 -9.90 12.58 0.70
C LYS A 123 -10.94 12.11 1.70
N ARG A 124 -11.81 11.16 1.32
CA ARG A 124 -12.87 10.67 2.18
C ARG A 124 -12.29 10.05 3.45
N LYS A 125 -12.92 10.38 4.58
CA LYS A 125 -12.67 9.73 5.86
C LYS A 125 -13.62 8.54 6.00
N ASP A 126 -13.10 7.46 6.61
CA ASP A 126 -13.92 6.31 6.98
C ASP A 126 -14.76 6.60 8.25
N GLU A 127 -15.46 5.60 8.75
CA GLU A 127 -16.27 5.68 9.98
C GLU A 127 -15.45 6.02 11.25
N PHE A 128 -14.12 5.80 11.21
CA PHE A 128 -13.19 6.16 12.28
C PHE A 128 -12.51 7.52 12.04
N GLY A 129 -12.93 8.27 11.03
CA GLY A 129 -12.35 9.57 10.69
C GLY A 129 -10.99 9.51 9.99
N LYS A 130 -10.55 8.33 9.53
CA LYS A 130 -9.24 8.11 8.91
C LYS A 130 -9.30 8.23 7.39
N THR A 131 -8.32 8.91 6.82
CA THR A 131 -8.07 8.97 5.37
C THR A 131 -7.26 7.75 4.91
N ILE A 132 -7.10 7.56 3.60
CA ILE A 132 -6.19 6.53 3.03
C ILE A 132 -4.79 6.70 3.64
N SER A 133 -4.25 7.91 3.66
CA SER A 133 -2.93 8.19 4.22
C SER A 133 -2.82 7.80 5.70
N SER A 134 -3.82 8.17 6.52
CA SER A 134 -3.84 7.83 7.96
C SER A 134 -3.86 6.31 8.18
N ARG A 135 -4.62 5.58 7.36
CA ARG A 135 -4.69 4.11 7.46
C ARG A 135 -3.40 3.42 7.03
N VAL A 136 -2.71 4.00 6.05
CA VAL A 136 -1.37 3.51 5.65
C VAL A 136 -0.36 3.79 6.76
N TRP A 137 -0.46 4.94 7.46
CA TRP A 137 0.35 5.22 8.65
C TRP A 137 0.14 4.18 9.75
N ASP A 138 -1.09 3.81 10.05
CA ASP A 138 -1.35 2.75 11.06
C ASP A 138 -0.66 1.43 10.71
N ILE A 139 -0.58 1.09 9.40
CA ILE A 139 0.09 -0.13 8.93
C ILE A 139 1.61 0.00 9.07
N THR A 140 2.19 1.14 8.70
CA THR A 140 3.63 1.37 8.76
C THR A 140 4.12 1.53 10.20
N ASP A 141 3.34 2.18 11.06
CA ASP A 141 3.60 2.33 12.49
C ASP A 141 3.55 0.97 13.20
N GLY A 142 2.51 0.17 12.94
CA GLY A 142 2.45 -1.20 13.43
C GLY A 142 3.58 -2.11 12.92
N ALA A 143 4.15 -1.84 11.74
CA ALA A 143 5.34 -2.52 11.26
C ALA A 143 6.59 -2.11 12.07
N MET A 144 6.68 -0.85 12.48
CA MET A 144 7.75 -0.35 13.36
C MET A 144 7.70 -1.01 14.74
N ASP A 145 6.53 -1.03 15.39
CA ASP A 145 6.31 -1.67 16.69
C ASP A 145 6.74 -3.15 16.66
N ASN A 146 6.36 -3.86 15.60
CA ASN A 146 6.76 -5.25 15.41
C ASN A 146 8.27 -5.39 15.21
N LEU A 147 8.90 -4.53 14.43
CA LEU A 147 10.35 -4.51 14.25
C LEU A 147 11.06 -4.29 15.58
N GLU A 148 10.66 -3.31 16.39
CA GLU A 148 11.22 -3.03 17.71
C GLU A 148 11.03 -4.21 18.66
N TYR A 149 9.85 -4.84 18.66
CA TYR A 149 9.58 -6.03 19.45
C TYR A 149 10.51 -7.19 19.10
N TYR A 150 10.65 -7.52 17.80
CA TYR A 150 11.52 -8.61 17.36
C TYR A 150 12.98 -8.32 17.62
N LEU A 151 13.42 -7.09 17.45
CA LEU A 151 14.78 -6.66 17.76
C LEU A 151 15.06 -6.75 19.25
N SER A 152 14.22 -6.18 20.11
CA SER A 152 14.42 -6.19 21.56
C SER A 152 14.33 -7.60 22.14
N SER A 153 13.38 -8.42 21.67
CA SER A 153 13.24 -9.83 22.07
C SER A 153 14.41 -10.69 21.60
N GLY A 154 14.86 -10.50 20.35
CA GLY A 154 16.00 -11.23 19.81
C GLY A 154 17.30 -10.90 20.51
N LEU A 155 17.53 -9.62 20.83
CA LEU A 155 18.74 -9.18 21.55
C LEU A 155 18.75 -9.64 23.01
N SER A 156 17.62 -9.51 23.72
CA SER A 156 17.50 -9.97 25.11
C SER A 156 17.67 -11.49 25.25
N SER A 157 17.34 -12.25 24.22
CA SER A 157 17.54 -13.72 24.16
C SER A 157 18.89 -14.15 23.58
N GLY A 158 19.78 -13.22 23.22
CA GLY A 158 21.09 -13.51 22.63
C GLY A 158 21.02 -14.15 21.22
N ARG A 159 19.92 -13.98 20.48
CA ARG A 159 19.75 -14.58 19.15
C ARG A 159 20.65 -13.90 18.12
N PRO A 160 21.28 -14.67 17.20
CA PRO A 160 22.06 -14.08 16.12
C PRO A 160 21.22 -13.17 15.22
N ALA A 161 21.79 -12.04 14.79
CA ALA A 161 21.13 -11.08 13.91
C ALA A 161 20.56 -11.68 12.62
N ALA A 162 21.25 -12.69 12.07
CA ALA A 162 20.79 -13.40 10.88
C ALA A 162 19.42 -14.07 11.11
N LEU A 163 19.19 -14.66 12.28
CA LEU A 163 17.92 -15.29 12.64
C LEU A 163 16.83 -14.24 12.90
N ILE A 164 17.15 -13.15 13.58
CA ILE A 164 16.22 -12.03 13.80
C ILE A 164 15.78 -11.43 12.45
N SER A 165 16.75 -11.23 11.53
CA SER A 165 16.46 -10.75 10.18
C SER A 165 15.57 -11.72 9.39
N GLN A 166 15.72 -13.02 9.58
CA GLN A 166 14.88 -14.04 8.97
C GLN A 166 13.45 -14.00 9.52
N ASP A 167 13.29 -13.88 10.84
CA ASP A 167 11.98 -13.77 11.49
C ASP A 167 11.23 -12.51 11.02
N ILE A 168 11.92 -11.38 10.92
CA ILE A 168 11.35 -10.13 10.40
C ILE A 168 10.87 -10.30 8.96
N ARG A 169 11.67 -10.93 8.09
CA ARG A 169 11.26 -11.23 6.70
C ARG A 169 10.03 -12.13 6.68
N GLN A 170 9.99 -13.15 7.53
CA GLN A 170 8.85 -14.06 7.60
C GLN A 170 7.58 -13.36 8.07
N LEU A 171 7.68 -12.47 9.08
CA LEU A 171 6.57 -11.67 9.55
C LEU A 171 5.99 -10.78 8.44
N LEU A 172 6.84 -10.13 7.67
CA LEU A 172 6.41 -9.23 6.60
C LEU A 172 5.83 -9.98 5.39
N ASN A 173 6.27 -11.21 5.15
CA ASN A 173 5.71 -12.06 4.09
C ASN A 173 4.39 -12.75 4.50
N GLU A 174 4.21 -13.03 5.79
CA GLU A 174 3.03 -13.72 6.33
C GLU A 174 2.47 -12.97 7.58
N PRO A 175 1.93 -11.75 7.44
CA PRO A 175 1.53 -10.91 8.58
C PRO A 175 0.40 -11.50 9.44
N ASN A 176 -0.31 -12.52 8.95
CA ASN A 176 -1.41 -13.18 9.64
C ASN A 176 -1.03 -14.52 10.28
N ARG A 177 0.24 -14.90 10.26
CA ARG A 177 0.71 -16.13 10.92
C ARG A 177 0.94 -15.83 12.41
N ARG A 178 -0.13 -16.01 13.18
CA ARG A 178 -0.09 -16.07 14.67
C ARG A 178 0.05 -17.51 15.11
#